data_7a9f5c0e8b7b2049418f9fc4fe794b1b
#
_entry.id   7a9f5c0e8b7b2049418f9fc4fe794b1b
#
_cell.length_a   1.000
_cell.length_b   1.000
_cell.length_c   1.000
_cell.angle_alpha   90.00
_cell.angle_beta   90.00
_cell.angle_gamma   90.00
#
_symmetry.space_group_name_H-M   'P 1'
#
loop_
_entity.id
_entity.type
_entity.pdbx_description
1 polymer ?
#
loop_
_entity_poly.entity_id
_entity_poly.type
_entity_poly.pdbx_seq_one_letter_code
_entity_poly.pdbx_strand_id
1 'polypeptide(L)'
;MFKKLPFILMTLTFVLVLAACGSKNDAGTDGATSNGSGEGAAAELSGNILAVGSTALQPLVEQAGQKFMALDEYKNVMVQVQGGGSGTGLTQVSEGQATIGNSDVFAEEKLKEEAKAKELVDHQVAVVAIAPVSNKDAGVTDLTKEQLVDIFSGKITNWKDVGGKDQAIVIVNRPGSSGTRATFENFALGTKVEDIQGSIQEDSSGTVKKLVAETPGAIGYLALSYLDDSLQVLKYGGVEATVENVEAGTYPVWAYQHMYTKGEPDAATKAFLDYMLSDEIQQNDVKELGYIPVSGMKVKRDAAGNITE
;
A
#
# COMPACT_ATOMS: atom_id res chain seq x y z
N MET A 1 -6.65 -39.45 -43.04
CA MET A 1 -5.37 -39.20 -43.73
C MET A 1 -4.53 -38.32 -42.84
N PHE A 2 -3.64 -38.92 -42.04
CA PHE A 2 -2.77 -38.22 -41.11
C PHE A 2 -1.39 -38.02 -41.79
N LYS A 3 -0.96 -36.77 -41.99
CA LYS A 3 0.41 -36.48 -42.41
C LYS A 3 1.26 -36.18 -41.17
N LYS A 4 2.22 -37.06 -40.89
CA LYS A 4 3.27 -36.90 -39.88
C LYS A 4 4.36 -35.98 -40.42
N LEU A 5 4.76 -34.98 -39.63
CA LEU A 5 5.93 -34.12 -39.89
C LEU A 5 7.05 -34.56 -38.94
N PRO A 6 8.28 -34.72 -39.38
CA PRO A 6 9.39 -35.20 -38.54
C PRO A 6 10.06 -34.08 -37.74
N PHE A 7 10.36 -34.43 -36.49
CA PHE A 7 11.13 -33.65 -35.51
C PHE A 7 12.63 -33.69 -35.93
N ILE A 8 13.22 -32.54 -36.25
CA ILE A 8 14.66 -32.42 -36.45
C ILE A 8 15.28 -32.00 -35.12
N LEU A 9 16.07 -32.90 -34.56
CA LEU A 9 16.87 -32.73 -33.36
C LEU A 9 18.21 -32.08 -33.76
N MET A 10 18.41 -30.81 -33.38
CA MET A 10 19.65 -30.09 -33.61
C MET A 10 20.49 -30.07 -32.32
N THR A 11 21.45 -30.99 -32.24
CA THR A 11 22.44 -31.05 -31.17
C THR A 11 23.53 -29.98 -31.40
N LEU A 12 23.62 -28.99 -30.52
CA LEU A 12 24.65 -27.98 -30.49
C LEU A 12 25.76 -28.41 -29.51
N THR A 13 26.89 -28.83 -30.04
CA THR A 13 28.10 -29.22 -29.30
C THR A 13 28.81 -27.97 -28.80
N PHE A 14 28.95 -27.81 -27.50
CA PHE A 14 29.73 -26.73 -26.86
C PHE A 14 31.16 -27.22 -26.61
N VAL A 15 32.13 -26.61 -27.27
CA VAL A 15 33.57 -26.88 -27.10
C VAL A 15 34.09 -26.02 -25.96
N LEU A 16 34.54 -26.66 -24.88
CA LEU A 16 35.32 -26.04 -23.80
C LEU A 16 36.77 -25.90 -24.22
N VAL A 17 37.29 -24.68 -24.26
CA VAL A 17 38.75 -24.44 -24.35
C VAL A 17 39.22 -24.04 -22.94
N LEU A 18 39.94 -24.96 -22.30
CA LEU A 18 40.75 -24.67 -21.11
C LEU A 18 42.11 -24.11 -21.59
N ALA A 19 42.42 -22.88 -21.22
CA ALA A 19 43.79 -22.36 -21.28
C ALA A 19 44.34 -22.26 -19.85
N ALA A 20 45.24 -23.18 -19.53
CA ALA A 20 46.09 -23.15 -18.33
C ALA A 20 47.46 -22.62 -18.71
N CYS A 21 47.95 -21.64 -17.99
CA CYS A 21 49.37 -21.32 -17.85
C CYS A 21 49.52 -20.63 -16.49
N GLY A 22 50.18 -21.08 -15.43
CA GLY A 22 51.55 -21.64 -15.47
C GLY A 22 52.45 -20.73 -14.68
N SER A 23 52.70 -21.11 -13.39
CA SER A 23 53.57 -20.46 -12.40
C SER A 23 54.99 -20.14 -12.91
N LYS A 24 55.61 -19.10 -12.31
CA LYS A 24 56.93 -19.25 -11.63
C LYS A 24 57.17 -18.09 -10.66
N ASN A 25 57.63 -18.46 -9.47
CA ASN A 25 58.19 -17.61 -8.42
C ASN A 25 59.47 -16.94 -8.91
N ASP A 26 59.75 -15.74 -8.40
CA ASP A 26 61.04 -15.44 -7.81
C ASP A 26 60.94 -14.29 -6.79
N ALA A 27 61.72 -14.41 -5.73
CA ALA A 27 61.78 -13.57 -4.59
C ALA A 27 62.66 -12.33 -4.83
N GLY A 28 62.34 -11.22 -4.18
CA GLY A 28 63.21 -10.03 -4.11
C GLY A 28 62.59 -8.91 -3.28
N THR A 29 63.19 -8.71 -2.15
CA THR A 29 63.06 -7.80 -1.03
C THR A 29 62.99 -6.31 -1.43
N ASP A 30 62.30 -5.55 -0.60
CA ASP A 30 62.52 -4.22 -0.05
C ASP A 30 61.47 -3.11 -0.35
N GLY A 31 60.76 -2.79 0.65
CA GLY A 31 60.53 -1.50 1.29
C GLY A 31 60.05 -0.32 0.46
N ALA A 32 58.75 0.00 0.60
CA ALA A 32 58.32 1.38 0.76
C ALA A 32 56.87 1.43 1.30
N THR A 33 56.78 1.87 2.53
CA THR A 33 55.53 2.30 3.18
C THR A 33 54.92 3.43 2.37
N SER A 34 53.87 3.17 1.67
CA SER A 34 52.97 4.22 1.14
C SER A 34 51.65 4.08 1.84
N ASN A 35 51.46 4.89 2.87
CA ASN A 35 50.19 5.17 3.50
C ASN A 35 49.34 5.94 2.49
N GLY A 36 48.70 5.24 1.58
CA GLY A 36 47.61 5.72 0.78
C GLY A 36 46.33 5.47 1.58
N SER A 37 45.90 6.49 2.29
CA SER A 37 44.49 6.59 2.73
C SER A 37 43.63 6.63 1.45
N GLY A 38 43.31 5.45 0.93
CA GLY A 38 42.22 5.34 -0.02
C GLY A 38 40.95 5.68 0.72
N GLU A 39 40.44 6.87 0.50
CA GLU A 39 39.02 7.10 0.66
C GLU A 39 38.34 6.02 -0.17
N GLY A 40 37.82 5.01 0.54
CA GLY A 40 37.00 3.98 -0.07
C GLY A 40 35.82 4.69 -0.68
N ALA A 41 35.75 4.74 -2.01
CA ALA A 41 34.54 5.12 -2.70
C ALA A 41 33.43 4.26 -2.08
N ALA A 42 32.48 4.89 -1.41
CA ALA A 42 31.32 4.19 -0.85
C ALA A 42 30.73 3.39 -2.01
N ALA A 43 30.63 2.07 -1.83
CA ALA A 43 30.08 1.21 -2.87
C ALA A 43 28.70 1.77 -3.22
N GLU A 44 28.48 2.11 -4.50
CA GLU A 44 27.19 2.63 -4.97
C GLU A 44 26.10 1.64 -4.56
N LEU A 45 25.10 2.12 -3.84
CA LEU A 45 23.97 1.31 -3.40
C LEU A 45 23.19 0.82 -4.61
N SER A 46 22.90 -0.48 -4.66
CA SER A 46 22.14 -1.09 -5.75
C SER A 46 21.18 -2.15 -5.21
N GLY A 47 20.07 -2.34 -5.86
CA GLY A 47 19.07 -3.35 -5.45
C GLY A 47 17.77 -3.24 -6.23
N ASN A 48 16.90 -4.25 -6.03
CA ASN A 48 15.55 -4.25 -6.56
C ASN A 48 14.57 -4.35 -5.40
N ILE A 49 13.71 -3.37 -5.28
CA ILE A 49 12.67 -3.29 -4.26
C ILE A 49 11.33 -3.53 -4.94
N LEU A 50 10.64 -4.61 -4.58
CA LEU A 50 9.28 -4.88 -4.99
C LEU A 50 8.34 -4.61 -3.81
N ALA A 51 7.58 -3.52 -3.88
CA ALA A 51 6.58 -3.15 -2.88
C ALA A 51 5.18 -3.53 -3.39
N VAL A 52 4.50 -4.42 -2.66
CA VAL A 52 3.19 -4.97 -3.08
C VAL A 52 2.15 -4.74 -1.98
N GLY A 53 0.91 -4.44 -2.35
CA GLY A 53 -0.18 -4.51 -1.37
C GLY A 53 -1.18 -3.38 -1.44
N SER A 54 -1.30 -2.60 -0.36
CA SER A 54 -2.32 -1.56 -0.22
C SER A 54 -2.39 -0.63 -1.43
N THR A 55 -3.56 -0.58 -2.06
CA THR A 55 -3.83 0.39 -3.13
C THR A 55 -4.16 1.78 -2.56
N ALA A 56 -4.46 1.90 -1.27
CA ALA A 56 -4.62 3.20 -0.61
C ALA A 56 -3.26 3.88 -0.36
N LEU A 57 -2.20 3.10 -0.11
CA LEU A 57 -0.83 3.60 0.05
C LEU A 57 -0.08 3.77 -1.29
N GLN A 58 -0.55 3.10 -2.34
CA GLN A 58 0.14 3.00 -3.63
C GLN A 58 0.59 4.36 -4.20
N PRO A 59 -0.24 5.42 -4.26
CA PRO A 59 0.17 6.71 -4.82
C PRO A 59 1.39 7.32 -4.13
N LEU A 60 1.47 7.22 -2.80
CA LEU A 60 2.60 7.75 -2.03
C LEU A 60 3.88 6.96 -2.32
N VAL A 61 3.80 5.63 -2.33
CA VAL A 61 4.98 4.77 -2.57
C VAL A 61 5.49 4.91 -4.01
N GLU A 62 4.59 5.06 -4.99
CA GLU A 62 4.95 5.32 -6.39
C GLU A 62 5.66 6.67 -6.55
N GLN A 63 5.13 7.74 -5.97
CA GLN A 63 5.73 9.07 -6.06
C GLN A 63 7.08 9.12 -5.36
N ALA A 64 7.16 8.60 -4.13
CA ALA A 64 8.42 8.53 -3.39
C ALA A 64 9.46 7.64 -4.10
N GLY A 65 9.04 6.50 -4.64
CA GLY A 65 9.92 5.61 -5.41
C GLY A 65 10.50 6.27 -6.66
N GLN A 66 9.70 7.04 -7.40
CA GLN A 66 10.18 7.80 -8.55
C GLN A 66 11.21 8.85 -8.15
N LYS A 67 10.96 9.61 -7.08
CA LYS A 67 11.89 10.62 -6.56
C LYS A 67 13.17 9.96 -6.05
N PHE A 68 13.06 8.88 -5.28
CA PHE A 68 14.20 8.13 -4.76
C PHE A 68 15.14 7.65 -5.87
N MET A 69 14.60 7.01 -6.92
CA MET A 69 15.38 6.55 -8.07
C MET A 69 16.01 7.69 -8.89
N ALA A 70 15.51 8.92 -8.76
CA ALA A 70 16.06 10.08 -9.45
C ALA A 70 17.26 10.72 -8.71
N LEU A 71 17.53 10.33 -7.46
CA LEU A 71 18.67 10.79 -6.70
C LEU A 71 19.96 10.07 -7.18
N ASP A 72 21.03 10.82 -7.40
CA ASP A 72 22.29 10.26 -7.93
C ASP A 72 22.86 9.11 -7.08
N GLU A 73 22.68 9.19 -5.77
CA GLU A 73 23.13 8.17 -4.80
C GLU A 73 22.36 6.85 -4.89
N TYR A 74 21.13 6.88 -5.42
CA TYR A 74 20.22 5.71 -5.51
C TYR A 74 19.89 5.30 -6.95
N LYS A 75 20.56 5.86 -7.96
CA LYS A 75 20.30 5.59 -9.39
C LYS A 75 20.41 4.12 -9.82
N ASN A 76 21.09 3.30 -9.01
CA ASN A 76 21.23 1.84 -9.23
C ASN A 76 20.23 1.00 -8.40
N VAL A 77 19.30 1.66 -7.68
CA VAL A 77 18.20 0.99 -6.98
C VAL A 77 16.95 1.11 -7.83
N MET A 78 16.25 -0.01 -8.05
CA MET A 78 14.97 -0.04 -8.74
C MET A 78 13.83 -0.25 -7.73
N VAL A 79 12.85 0.63 -7.73
CA VAL A 79 11.62 0.50 -6.92
C VAL A 79 10.47 0.20 -7.85
N GLN A 80 9.79 -0.92 -7.61
CA GLN A 80 8.57 -1.33 -8.32
C GLN A 80 7.42 -1.41 -7.33
N VAL A 81 6.26 -0.86 -7.70
CA VAL A 81 5.07 -0.82 -6.84
C VAL A 81 3.92 -1.55 -7.50
N GLN A 82 3.24 -2.41 -6.76
CA GLN A 82 2.09 -3.18 -7.23
C GLN A 82 0.96 -3.12 -6.21
N GLY A 83 -0.27 -2.99 -6.68
CA GLY A 83 -1.48 -3.10 -5.87
C GLY A 83 -1.80 -4.55 -5.46
N GLY A 84 -3.07 -4.81 -5.14
CA GLY A 84 -3.60 -6.14 -4.79
C GLY A 84 -4.18 -6.22 -3.38
N GLY A 85 -4.13 -5.11 -2.63
CA GLY A 85 -4.65 -4.98 -1.27
C GLY A 85 -3.68 -5.45 -0.20
N SER A 86 -3.90 -4.98 1.03
CA SER A 86 -3.04 -5.21 2.20
C SER A 86 -2.78 -6.69 2.48
N GLY A 87 -3.81 -7.53 2.39
CA GLY A 87 -3.66 -8.97 2.62
C GLY A 87 -2.73 -9.65 1.61
N THR A 88 -2.76 -9.22 0.34
CA THR A 88 -1.84 -9.71 -0.69
C THR A 88 -0.40 -9.28 -0.39
N GLY A 89 -0.18 -8.00 -0.04
CA GLY A 89 1.13 -7.50 0.34
C GLY A 89 1.73 -8.23 1.52
N LEU A 90 0.95 -8.37 2.60
CA LEU A 90 1.39 -9.08 3.81
C LEU A 90 1.70 -10.56 3.54
N THR A 91 0.88 -11.24 2.73
CA THR A 91 1.16 -12.63 2.34
C THR A 91 2.46 -12.73 1.55
N GLN A 92 2.62 -11.91 0.50
CA GLN A 92 3.81 -11.98 -0.36
C GLN A 92 5.10 -11.64 0.37
N VAL A 93 5.10 -10.61 1.24
CA VAL A 93 6.30 -10.28 2.02
C VAL A 93 6.63 -11.39 3.04
N SER A 94 5.62 -11.96 3.70
CA SER A 94 5.84 -13.04 4.67
C SER A 94 6.42 -14.30 4.02
N GLU A 95 6.10 -14.54 2.75
CA GLU A 95 6.61 -15.64 1.93
C GLU A 95 7.92 -15.31 1.19
N GLY A 96 8.43 -14.08 1.32
CA GLY A 96 9.63 -13.61 0.64
C GLY A 96 9.46 -13.42 -0.87
N GLN A 97 8.22 -13.27 -1.35
CA GLN A 97 7.91 -13.01 -2.76
C GLN A 97 7.93 -11.52 -3.09
N ALA A 98 7.77 -10.65 -2.10
CA ALA A 98 7.93 -9.21 -2.18
C ALA A 98 8.98 -8.74 -1.18
N THR A 99 9.68 -7.65 -1.49
CA THR A 99 10.64 -7.01 -0.59
C THR A 99 9.91 -6.26 0.52
N ILE A 100 8.82 -5.57 0.14
CA ILE A 100 7.99 -4.77 1.04
C ILE A 100 6.52 -5.15 0.86
N GLY A 101 5.82 -5.37 1.97
CA GLY A 101 4.37 -5.55 2.01
C GLY A 101 3.68 -4.28 2.47
N ASN A 102 2.97 -3.60 1.58
CA ASN A 102 2.20 -2.38 1.91
C ASN A 102 0.85 -2.74 2.53
N SER A 103 0.48 -2.10 3.65
CA SER A 103 -0.76 -2.43 4.37
C SER A 103 -1.40 -1.22 5.05
N ASP A 104 -2.75 -1.18 5.07
CA ASP A 104 -3.57 -0.23 5.85
C ASP A 104 -3.94 -0.81 7.22
N VAL A 105 -3.50 -2.01 7.54
CA VAL A 105 -3.81 -2.71 8.78
C VAL A 105 -2.59 -3.42 9.33
N PHE A 106 -2.59 -3.71 10.61
CA PHE A 106 -1.53 -4.51 11.23
C PHE A 106 -1.47 -5.92 10.63
N ALA A 107 -0.27 -6.50 10.59
CA ALA A 107 -0.04 -7.80 9.96
C ALA A 107 -0.90 -8.91 10.57
N GLU A 108 -1.13 -8.87 11.87
CA GLU A 108 -1.94 -9.82 12.63
C GLU A 108 -3.41 -9.85 12.21
N GLU A 109 -3.92 -8.75 11.63
CA GLU A 109 -5.31 -8.70 11.17
C GLU A 109 -5.56 -9.53 9.90
N LYS A 110 -4.52 -9.75 9.10
CA LYS A 110 -4.64 -10.45 7.80
C LYS A 110 -3.91 -11.79 7.77
N LEU A 111 -2.79 -11.93 8.48
CA LEU A 111 -2.04 -13.17 8.52
C LEU A 111 -2.63 -14.11 9.57
N LYS A 112 -3.18 -15.24 9.12
CA LYS A 112 -3.77 -16.27 10.01
C LYS A 112 -2.71 -16.97 10.86
N GLU A 113 -1.48 -17.05 10.36
CA GLU A 113 -0.36 -17.67 11.04
C GLU A 113 0.39 -16.59 11.84
N GLU A 114 0.12 -16.53 13.13
CA GLU A 114 0.76 -15.57 14.06
C GLU A 114 2.30 -15.60 13.98
N ALA A 115 2.88 -16.77 13.73
CA ALA A 115 4.33 -16.90 13.57
C ALA A 115 4.84 -16.09 12.38
N LYS A 116 4.12 -16.06 11.24
CA LYS A 116 4.50 -15.28 10.07
C LYS A 116 4.39 -13.77 10.33
N ALA A 117 3.35 -13.34 11.06
CA ALA A 117 3.21 -11.94 11.42
C ALA A 117 4.37 -11.45 12.30
N LYS A 118 4.84 -12.28 13.23
CA LYS A 118 5.98 -11.98 14.12
C LYS A 118 7.35 -11.93 13.42
N GLU A 119 7.48 -12.50 12.23
CA GLU A 119 8.69 -12.39 11.41
C GLU A 119 8.78 -11.06 10.66
N LEU A 120 7.67 -10.30 10.61
CA LEU A 120 7.62 -9.04 9.90
C LEU A 120 8.03 -7.87 10.79
N VAL A 121 8.84 -6.97 10.22
CA VAL A 121 9.20 -5.69 10.83
C VAL A 121 8.28 -4.62 10.27
N ASP A 122 7.61 -3.89 11.16
CA ASP A 122 6.65 -2.84 10.83
C ASP A 122 7.34 -1.48 10.69
N HIS A 123 7.14 -0.82 9.55
CA HIS A 123 7.57 0.55 9.27
C HIS A 123 6.33 1.40 9.00
N GLN A 124 5.89 2.16 9.98
CA GLN A 124 4.75 3.09 9.82
C GLN A 124 5.21 4.34 9.08
N VAL A 125 4.71 4.57 7.87
CA VAL A 125 5.21 5.64 6.97
C VAL A 125 4.26 6.81 6.81
N ALA A 126 2.98 6.64 7.10
CA ALA A 126 1.97 7.69 7.06
C ALA A 126 0.72 7.26 7.84
N VAL A 127 -0.26 8.16 7.91
CA VAL A 127 -1.64 7.85 8.33
C VAL A 127 -2.58 8.17 7.18
N VAL A 128 -3.61 7.36 7.00
CA VAL A 128 -4.67 7.55 6.02
C VAL A 128 -6.03 7.64 6.72
N ALA A 129 -6.86 8.57 6.29
CA ALA A 129 -8.28 8.55 6.63
C ALA A 129 -9.08 7.94 5.48
N ILE A 130 -10.14 7.22 5.81
CA ILE A 130 -11.05 6.59 4.87
C ILE A 130 -12.41 7.27 4.98
N ALA A 131 -12.89 7.85 3.90
CA ALA A 131 -14.19 8.52 3.85
C ALA A 131 -15.21 7.68 3.08
N PRO A 132 -16.47 7.61 3.53
CA PRO A 132 -17.57 7.15 2.70
C PRO A 132 -17.78 8.16 1.57
N VAL A 133 -17.99 7.66 0.36
CA VAL A 133 -18.19 8.47 -0.85
C VAL A 133 -19.39 7.97 -1.63
N SER A 134 -20.11 8.89 -2.26
CA SER A 134 -21.21 8.52 -3.14
C SER A 134 -21.10 9.20 -4.50
N ASN A 135 -21.86 8.68 -5.45
CA ASN A 135 -22.17 9.41 -6.66
C ASN A 135 -22.90 10.72 -6.31
N LYS A 136 -22.57 11.81 -6.99
CA LYS A 136 -23.17 13.14 -6.73
C LYS A 136 -24.70 13.17 -6.89
N ASP A 137 -25.25 12.24 -7.64
CA ASP A 137 -26.69 12.14 -7.87
C ASP A 137 -27.46 11.58 -6.66
N ALA A 138 -26.79 10.98 -5.68
CA ALA A 138 -27.43 10.43 -4.47
C ALA A 138 -28.21 11.48 -3.65
N GLY A 139 -27.70 12.74 -3.64
CA GLY A 139 -28.37 13.84 -2.93
C GLY A 139 -28.20 13.82 -1.42
N VAL A 140 -27.19 13.08 -0.91
CA VAL A 140 -26.84 12.95 0.52
C VAL A 140 -25.47 13.52 0.76
N THR A 141 -25.24 14.15 1.91
CA THR A 141 -23.95 14.73 2.30
C THR A 141 -23.44 14.24 3.65
N ASP A 142 -24.25 13.50 4.40
CA ASP A 142 -23.92 12.97 5.72
C ASP A 142 -24.64 11.65 5.94
N LEU A 143 -23.98 10.69 6.58
CA LEU A 143 -24.57 9.42 7.00
C LEU A 143 -24.12 9.10 8.43
N THR A 144 -25.05 8.63 9.26
CA THR A 144 -24.71 8.10 10.57
C THR A 144 -24.06 6.72 10.44
N LYS A 145 -23.43 6.27 11.52
CA LYS A 145 -22.90 4.90 11.63
C LYS A 145 -23.96 3.85 11.31
N GLU A 146 -25.14 3.99 11.91
CA GLU A 146 -26.26 3.06 11.76
C GLU A 146 -26.74 3.01 10.30
N GLN A 147 -26.85 4.17 9.65
CA GLN A 147 -27.21 4.25 8.22
C GLN A 147 -26.18 3.57 7.34
N LEU A 148 -24.87 3.77 7.59
CA LEU A 148 -23.82 3.09 6.87
C LEU A 148 -23.89 1.57 7.08
N VAL A 149 -24.07 1.09 8.32
CA VAL A 149 -24.24 -0.33 8.61
C VAL A 149 -25.45 -0.90 7.85
N ASP A 150 -26.59 -0.21 7.87
CA ASP A 150 -27.81 -0.68 7.21
C ASP A 150 -27.70 -0.65 5.67
N ILE A 151 -26.98 0.32 5.09
CA ILE A 151 -26.68 0.35 3.66
C ILE A 151 -25.75 -0.84 3.31
N PHE A 152 -24.60 -0.95 3.96
CA PHE A 152 -23.61 -1.98 3.62
C PHE A 152 -24.04 -3.40 4.02
N SER A 153 -25.08 -3.55 4.84
CA SER A 153 -25.75 -4.84 5.11
C SER A 153 -27.00 -5.11 4.22
N GLY A 154 -27.34 -4.19 3.30
CA GLY A 154 -28.45 -4.35 2.38
C GLY A 154 -29.84 -4.15 2.97
N LYS A 155 -29.94 -3.62 4.17
CA LYS A 155 -31.25 -3.29 4.78
C LYS A 155 -31.83 -2.01 4.18
N ILE A 156 -30.99 -0.99 3.91
CA ILE A 156 -31.33 0.22 3.19
C ILE A 156 -30.83 0.08 1.77
N THR A 157 -31.74 0.13 0.80
CA THR A 157 -31.43 -0.09 -0.63
C THR A 157 -31.84 1.09 -1.52
N ASN A 158 -32.36 2.15 -0.92
CA ASN A 158 -32.78 3.35 -1.65
C ASN A 158 -32.31 4.61 -0.89
N TRP A 159 -31.73 5.57 -1.60
CA TRP A 159 -31.21 6.80 -1.03
C TRP A 159 -32.26 7.65 -0.32
N LYS A 160 -33.54 7.58 -0.74
CA LYS A 160 -34.64 8.32 -0.08
C LYS A 160 -34.82 7.93 1.40
N ASP A 161 -34.45 6.70 1.77
CA ASP A 161 -34.61 6.20 3.14
C ASP A 161 -33.59 6.85 4.10
N VAL A 162 -32.60 7.54 3.55
CA VAL A 162 -31.59 8.33 4.28
C VAL A 162 -31.58 9.82 3.88
N GLY A 163 -32.68 10.31 3.30
CA GLY A 163 -32.88 11.72 2.98
C GLY A 163 -32.34 12.15 1.61
N GLY A 164 -31.91 11.22 0.77
CA GLY A 164 -31.48 11.45 -0.60
C GLY A 164 -32.61 11.37 -1.63
N LYS A 165 -32.24 11.22 -2.90
CA LYS A 165 -33.17 11.06 -4.01
C LYS A 165 -33.86 9.68 -3.97
N ASP A 166 -35.02 9.55 -4.61
CA ASP A 166 -35.64 8.24 -4.87
C ASP A 166 -34.85 7.50 -5.95
N GLN A 167 -33.79 6.83 -5.52
CA GLN A 167 -32.82 6.14 -6.35
C GLN A 167 -32.25 4.95 -5.62
N ALA A 168 -32.13 3.82 -6.31
CA ALA A 168 -31.52 2.62 -5.76
C ALA A 168 -30.04 2.86 -5.38
N ILE A 169 -29.62 2.29 -4.28
CA ILE A 169 -28.21 2.29 -3.86
C ILE A 169 -27.46 1.16 -4.57
N VAL A 170 -26.31 1.51 -5.19
CA VAL A 170 -25.36 0.55 -5.78
C VAL A 170 -24.12 0.52 -4.93
N ILE A 171 -23.87 -0.59 -4.25
CA ILE A 171 -22.72 -0.72 -3.36
C ILE A 171 -21.49 -1.12 -4.19
N VAL A 172 -20.43 -0.32 -4.11
CA VAL A 172 -19.08 -0.63 -4.60
C VAL A 172 -18.23 -1.00 -3.40
N ASN A 173 -18.09 -2.31 -3.16
CA ASN A 173 -17.36 -2.85 -2.02
C ASN A 173 -15.96 -3.32 -2.44
N ARG A 174 -15.15 -3.69 -1.46
CA ARG A 174 -13.79 -4.19 -1.63
C ARG A 174 -13.72 -5.67 -1.23
N PRO A 175 -12.80 -6.47 -1.78
CA PRO A 175 -12.60 -7.86 -1.36
C PRO A 175 -12.03 -7.95 0.06
N GLY A 176 -12.12 -9.14 0.66
CA GLY A 176 -11.60 -9.40 2.01
C GLY A 176 -10.08 -9.19 2.18
N SER A 177 -9.31 -9.19 1.07
CA SER A 177 -7.88 -8.83 1.07
C SER A 177 -7.63 -7.33 1.29
N SER A 178 -8.62 -6.46 1.06
CA SER A 178 -8.48 -5.01 1.20
C SER A 178 -8.28 -4.59 2.65
N GLY A 179 -7.22 -3.82 2.91
CA GLY A 179 -7.01 -3.14 4.17
C GLY A 179 -7.97 -1.96 4.35
N THR A 180 -8.26 -1.23 3.27
CA THR A 180 -9.24 -0.14 3.27
C THR A 180 -10.62 -0.63 3.71
N ARG A 181 -11.06 -1.83 3.25
CA ARG A 181 -12.28 -2.47 3.74
C ARG A 181 -12.18 -2.78 5.22
N ALA A 182 -11.10 -3.38 5.67
CA ALA A 182 -10.93 -3.72 7.08
C ALA A 182 -10.97 -2.47 7.97
N THR A 183 -10.27 -1.40 7.59
CA THR A 183 -10.31 -0.11 8.28
C THR A 183 -11.73 0.47 8.33
N PHE A 184 -12.46 0.43 7.21
CA PHE A 184 -13.83 0.93 7.14
C PHE A 184 -14.78 0.08 8.00
N GLU A 185 -14.72 -1.24 7.92
CA GLU A 185 -15.52 -2.16 8.73
C GLU A 185 -15.25 -1.98 10.23
N ASN A 186 -13.96 -1.88 10.62
CA ASN A 186 -13.57 -1.75 12.01
C ASN A 186 -14.00 -0.39 12.60
N PHE A 187 -13.79 0.71 11.89
CA PHE A 187 -13.85 2.05 12.47
C PHE A 187 -15.06 2.89 11.99
N ALA A 188 -15.61 2.60 10.81
CA ALA A 188 -16.86 3.23 10.38
C ALA A 188 -18.08 2.39 10.78
N LEU A 189 -18.08 1.09 10.48
CA LEU A 189 -19.22 0.24 10.75
C LEU A 189 -19.19 -0.35 12.17
N GLY A 190 -18.01 -0.64 12.71
CA GLY A 190 -17.82 -1.35 13.98
C GLY A 190 -18.22 -2.83 13.90
N THR A 191 -18.40 -3.35 12.70
CA THR A 191 -18.74 -4.74 12.41
C THR A 191 -18.31 -5.11 11.00
N LYS A 192 -18.02 -6.39 10.79
CA LYS A 192 -17.85 -6.94 9.45
C LYS A 192 -19.21 -7.10 8.77
N VAL A 193 -19.23 -6.87 7.48
CA VAL A 193 -20.43 -7.06 6.64
C VAL A 193 -20.19 -8.13 5.61
N GLU A 194 -21.20 -8.98 5.40
CA GLU A 194 -21.17 -9.99 4.35
C GLU A 194 -21.29 -9.33 2.96
N ASP A 195 -20.76 -9.99 1.96
CA ASP A 195 -20.89 -9.53 0.58
C ASP A 195 -22.33 -9.68 0.10
N ILE A 196 -22.94 -8.58 -0.28
CA ILE A 196 -24.34 -8.55 -0.71
C ILE A 196 -24.42 -8.96 -2.17
N GLN A 197 -25.39 -9.81 -2.49
CA GLN A 197 -25.67 -10.16 -3.88
C GLN A 197 -26.01 -8.89 -4.70
N GLY A 198 -25.29 -8.68 -5.79
CA GLY A 198 -25.43 -7.51 -6.65
C GLY A 198 -24.54 -6.33 -6.30
N SER A 199 -23.76 -6.41 -5.20
CA SER A 199 -22.69 -5.43 -4.97
C SER A 199 -21.54 -5.63 -5.98
N ILE A 200 -20.91 -4.52 -6.37
CA ILE A 200 -19.69 -4.54 -7.19
C ILE A 200 -18.51 -4.79 -6.26
N GLN A 201 -17.68 -5.77 -6.59
CA GLN A 201 -16.44 -6.07 -5.87
C GLN A 201 -15.24 -5.56 -6.66
N GLU A 202 -14.43 -4.68 -6.05
CA GLU A 202 -13.28 -4.07 -6.73
C GLU A 202 -12.08 -3.93 -5.79
N ASP A 203 -10.91 -4.39 -6.20
CA ASP A 203 -9.70 -4.39 -5.35
C ASP A 203 -8.83 -3.14 -5.49
N SER A 204 -9.00 -2.35 -6.55
CA SER A 204 -8.28 -1.12 -6.81
C SER A 204 -9.02 0.11 -6.30
N SER A 205 -8.38 0.91 -5.44
CA SER A 205 -8.94 2.20 -4.98
C SER A 205 -9.22 3.16 -6.14
N GLY A 206 -8.35 3.19 -7.16
CA GLY A 206 -8.56 4.01 -8.36
C GLY A 206 -9.79 3.58 -9.16
N THR A 207 -10.03 2.27 -9.30
CA THR A 207 -11.22 1.75 -9.98
C THR A 207 -12.49 1.99 -9.15
N VAL A 208 -12.44 1.83 -7.81
CA VAL A 208 -13.56 2.20 -6.93
C VAL A 208 -13.95 3.65 -7.12
N LYS A 209 -12.97 4.59 -7.12
CA LYS A 209 -13.21 6.01 -7.39
C LYS A 209 -14.00 6.21 -8.69
N LYS A 210 -13.51 5.60 -9.78
CA LYS A 210 -14.16 5.71 -11.09
C LYS A 210 -15.58 5.13 -11.08
N LEU A 211 -15.76 3.94 -10.51
CA LEU A 211 -17.08 3.29 -10.46
C LEU A 211 -18.08 4.11 -9.65
N VAL A 212 -17.69 4.67 -8.49
CA VAL A 212 -18.59 5.53 -7.71
C VAL A 212 -18.92 6.82 -8.45
N ALA A 213 -17.95 7.43 -9.12
CA ALA A 213 -18.17 8.65 -9.89
C ALA A 213 -19.11 8.45 -11.10
N GLU A 214 -18.97 7.31 -11.80
CA GLU A 214 -19.67 7.06 -13.07
C GLU A 214 -20.99 6.28 -12.92
N THR A 215 -21.21 5.62 -11.77
CA THR A 215 -22.42 4.80 -11.54
C THR A 215 -23.47 5.59 -10.76
N PRO A 216 -24.62 5.94 -11.35
CA PRO A 216 -25.70 6.62 -10.64
C PRO A 216 -26.15 5.84 -9.40
N GLY A 217 -26.25 6.52 -8.25
CA GLY A 217 -26.65 5.91 -6.98
C GLY A 217 -25.55 5.10 -6.29
N ALA A 218 -24.31 5.08 -6.81
CA ALA A 218 -23.23 4.32 -6.17
C ALA A 218 -22.79 4.91 -4.82
N ILE A 219 -22.40 4.01 -3.93
CA ILE A 219 -21.69 4.30 -2.67
C ILE A 219 -20.48 3.39 -2.55
N GLY A 220 -19.40 3.93 -2.03
CA GLY A 220 -18.17 3.22 -1.69
C GLY A 220 -17.43 3.94 -0.57
N TYR A 221 -16.16 3.60 -0.39
CA TYR A 221 -15.29 4.28 0.57
C TYR A 221 -13.86 4.32 0.03
N LEU A 222 -13.17 5.43 0.26
CA LEU A 222 -11.85 5.72 -0.31
C LEU A 222 -10.96 6.43 0.69
N ALA A 223 -9.65 6.25 0.53
CA ALA A 223 -8.65 7.08 1.18
C ALA A 223 -8.74 8.54 0.70
N LEU A 224 -8.40 9.51 1.57
CA LEU A 224 -8.41 10.93 1.21
C LEU A 224 -7.57 11.23 -0.03
N SER A 225 -6.48 10.49 -0.25
CA SER A 225 -5.60 10.59 -1.42
C SER A 225 -6.27 10.32 -2.77
N TYR A 226 -7.47 9.76 -2.77
CA TYR A 226 -8.26 9.49 -3.98
C TYR A 226 -9.42 10.46 -4.19
N LEU A 227 -9.68 11.35 -3.22
CA LEU A 227 -10.83 12.23 -3.28
C LEU A 227 -10.58 13.41 -4.21
N ASP A 228 -11.58 13.72 -5.03
CA ASP A 228 -11.64 14.93 -5.84
C ASP A 228 -13.09 15.34 -6.11
N ASP A 229 -13.25 16.37 -6.92
CA ASP A 229 -14.57 16.92 -7.27
C ASP A 229 -15.46 15.97 -8.10
N SER A 230 -15.01 14.78 -8.49
CA SER A 230 -15.86 13.82 -9.20
C SER A 230 -16.84 13.09 -8.27
N LEU A 231 -16.58 13.10 -6.97
CA LEU A 231 -17.32 12.38 -5.94
C LEU A 231 -18.09 13.33 -5.02
N GLN A 232 -19.12 12.80 -4.35
CA GLN A 232 -19.66 13.39 -3.13
C GLN A 232 -19.00 12.71 -1.93
N VAL A 233 -18.14 13.43 -1.22
CA VAL A 233 -17.61 12.97 0.07
C VAL A 233 -18.69 13.15 1.13
N LEU A 234 -18.97 12.09 1.88
CA LEU A 234 -19.99 12.09 2.92
C LEU A 234 -19.35 12.33 4.29
N LYS A 235 -20.00 13.16 5.11
CA LYS A 235 -19.66 13.27 6.53
C LYS A 235 -20.03 11.95 7.24
N TYR A 236 -19.31 11.66 8.29
CA TYR A 236 -19.58 10.53 9.16
C TYR A 236 -20.17 11.04 10.48
N GLY A 237 -21.48 10.94 10.62
CA GLY A 237 -22.18 11.44 11.81
C GLY A 237 -21.95 12.94 12.07
N GLY A 238 -21.99 13.75 11.01
CA GLY A 238 -21.75 15.19 11.08
C GLY A 238 -20.26 15.61 11.01
N VAL A 239 -19.31 14.67 11.10
CA VAL A 239 -17.86 14.96 11.10
C VAL A 239 -17.29 14.77 9.68
N GLU A 240 -16.57 15.77 9.19
CA GLU A 240 -15.88 15.71 7.90
C GLU A 240 -14.58 14.91 8.02
N ALA A 241 -14.27 14.14 6.97
CA ALA A 241 -13.00 13.43 6.83
C ALA A 241 -11.92 14.42 6.39
N THR A 242 -11.36 15.17 7.31
CA THR A 242 -10.25 16.11 7.08
C THR A 242 -9.02 15.72 7.88
N VAL A 243 -7.85 16.19 7.43
CA VAL A 243 -6.58 15.99 8.14
C VAL A 243 -6.70 16.46 9.60
N GLU A 244 -7.25 17.64 9.81
CA GLU A 244 -7.38 18.25 11.15
C GLU A 244 -8.27 17.43 12.07
N ASN A 245 -9.38 16.90 11.57
CA ASN A 245 -10.30 16.07 12.34
C ASN A 245 -9.71 14.71 12.70
N VAL A 246 -8.87 14.16 11.81
CA VAL A 246 -8.14 12.92 12.06
C VAL A 246 -7.03 13.13 13.10
N GLU A 247 -6.20 14.16 12.93
CA GLU A 247 -5.13 14.52 13.88
C GLU A 247 -5.68 14.80 15.29
N ALA A 248 -6.86 15.42 15.36
CA ALA A 248 -7.54 15.69 16.62
C ALA A 248 -8.24 14.46 17.22
N GLY A 249 -8.33 13.34 16.48
CA GLY A 249 -9.05 12.15 16.90
C GLY A 249 -10.58 12.25 16.86
N THR A 250 -11.14 13.33 16.27
CA THR A 250 -12.59 13.53 16.14
C THR A 250 -13.19 12.74 14.97
N TYR A 251 -12.42 12.49 13.90
CA TYR A 251 -12.81 11.59 12.82
C TYR A 251 -12.22 10.20 13.08
N PRO A 252 -13.05 9.15 13.27
CA PRO A 252 -12.55 7.87 13.77
C PRO A 252 -12.03 6.92 12.69
N VAL A 253 -12.33 7.16 11.40
CA VAL A 253 -12.07 6.18 10.33
C VAL A 253 -10.70 6.45 9.70
N TRP A 254 -9.65 6.05 10.41
CA TRP A 254 -8.26 6.21 9.98
C TRP A 254 -7.42 5.00 10.38
N ALA A 255 -6.28 4.80 9.71
CA ALA A 255 -5.31 3.76 10.01
C ALA A 255 -3.90 4.23 9.70
N TYR A 256 -2.89 3.58 10.31
CA TYR A 256 -1.53 3.71 9.85
C TYR A 256 -1.35 3.08 8.49
N GLN A 257 -0.43 3.63 7.72
CA GLN A 257 0.08 3.04 6.50
C GLN A 257 1.41 2.38 6.82
N HIS A 258 1.44 1.08 6.68
CA HIS A 258 2.54 0.21 7.04
C HIS A 258 3.30 -0.25 5.79
N MET A 259 4.62 -0.30 5.88
CA MET A 259 5.50 -0.97 4.93
C MET A 259 6.23 -2.07 5.70
N TYR A 260 5.84 -3.32 5.51
CA TYR A 260 6.42 -4.46 6.22
C TYR A 260 7.59 -5.06 5.44
N THR A 261 8.66 -5.43 6.16
CA THR A 261 9.76 -6.26 5.65
C THR A 261 9.82 -7.59 6.39
N LYS A 262 10.30 -8.65 5.73
CA LYS A 262 10.57 -9.93 6.40
C LYS A 262 11.92 -9.89 7.08
N GLY A 263 11.91 -9.69 8.40
CA GLY A 263 13.13 -9.41 9.17
C GLY A 263 13.74 -8.04 8.83
N GLU A 264 14.99 -7.83 9.22
CA GLU A 264 15.71 -6.58 8.95
C GLU A 264 15.89 -6.36 7.45
N PRO A 265 15.59 -5.15 6.94
CA PRO A 265 15.74 -4.82 5.52
C PRO A 265 17.22 -4.79 5.10
N ASP A 266 17.49 -5.14 3.86
CA ASP A 266 18.79 -4.90 3.25
C ASP A 266 19.10 -3.39 3.10
N ALA A 267 20.33 -3.05 2.73
CA ALA A 267 20.75 -1.65 2.69
C ALA A 267 19.94 -0.78 1.70
N ALA A 268 19.53 -1.32 0.55
CA ALA A 268 18.74 -0.60 -0.43
C ALA A 268 17.30 -0.39 0.05
N THR A 269 16.71 -1.43 0.60
CA THR A 269 15.36 -1.38 1.18
C THR A 269 15.32 -0.44 2.39
N LYS A 270 16.33 -0.50 3.25
CA LYS A 270 16.44 0.42 4.39
C LYS A 270 16.55 1.87 3.93
N ALA A 271 17.39 2.15 2.95
CA ALA A 271 17.54 3.51 2.41
C ALA A 271 16.21 4.05 1.87
N PHE A 272 15.43 3.21 1.17
CA PHE A 272 14.12 3.62 0.68
C PHE A 272 13.11 3.86 1.82
N LEU A 273 13.09 3.00 2.84
CA LEU A 273 12.24 3.21 4.02
C LEU A 273 12.64 4.46 4.80
N ASP A 274 13.94 4.73 4.96
CA ASP A 274 14.44 5.97 5.57
C ASP A 274 14.02 7.21 4.73
N TYR A 275 14.06 7.10 3.39
CA TYR A 275 13.60 8.16 2.50
C TYR A 275 12.10 8.42 2.63
N MET A 276 11.27 7.36 2.75
CA MET A 276 9.83 7.51 3.03
C MET A 276 9.57 8.32 4.30
N LEU A 277 10.46 8.24 5.28
CA LEU A 277 10.37 8.96 6.57
C LEU A 277 11.14 10.29 6.59
N SER A 278 11.79 10.67 5.50
CA SER A 278 12.52 11.94 5.39
C SER A 278 11.57 13.14 5.46
N ASP A 279 12.10 14.28 5.88
CA ASP A 279 11.35 15.55 5.91
C ASP A 279 10.82 15.92 4.51
N GLU A 280 11.58 15.61 3.46
CA GLU A 280 11.15 15.84 2.07
C GLU A 280 9.82 15.14 1.77
N ILE A 281 9.71 13.84 2.06
CA ILE A 281 8.49 13.09 1.81
C ILE A 281 7.40 13.44 2.82
N GLN A 282 7.74 13.50 4.11
CA GLN A 282 6.75 13.71 5.17
C GLN A 282 6.11 15.11 5.16
N GLN A 283 6.88 16.16 4.83
CA GLN A 283 6.35 17.54 4.85
C GLN A 283 5.75 17.96 3.50
N ASN A 284 6.08 17.27 2.40
CA ASN A 284 5.58 17.60 1.08
C ASN A 284 4.62 16.50 0.55
N ASP A 285 5.14 15.36 0.08
CA ASP A 285 4.37 14.35 -0.64
C ASP A 285 3.24 13.74 0.18
N VAL A 286 3.49 13.44 1.46
CA VAL A 286 2.48 12.89 2.39
C VAL A 286 1.31 13.86 2.48
N LYS A 287 1.57 15.15 2.67
CA LYS A 287 0.52 16.18 2.79
C LYS A 287 -0.15 16.51 1.46
N GLU A 288 0.63 16.65 0.39
CA GLU A 288 0.12 16.97 -0.95
C GLU A 288 -0.84 15.91 -1.45
N LEU A 289 -0.54 14.64 -1.19
CA LEU A 289 -1.38 13.52 -1.58
C LEU A 289 -2.54 13.22 -0.60
N GLY A 290 -2.74 14.05 0.43
CA GLY A 290 -3.84 13.89 1.38
C GLY A 290 -3.61 12.79 2.43
N TYR A 291 -2.36 12.37 2.66
CA TYR A 291 -2.00 11.58 3.83
C TYR A 291 -1.60 12.49 4.99
N ILE A 292 -1.42 11.90 6.15
CA ILE A 292 -1.06 12.58 7.38
C ILE A 292 0.28 12.04 7.85
N PRO A 293 1.27 12.90 8.15
CA PRO A 293 2.50 12.47 8.77
C PRO A 293 2.22 11.75 10.10
N VAL A 294 2.90 10.63 10.36
CA VAL A 294 2.73 9.90 11.63
C VAL A 294 2.98 10.82 12.83
N SER A 295 3.94 11.73 12.72
CA SER A 295 4.26 12.73 13.75
C SER A 295 3.19 13.79 13.97
N GLY A 296 2.25 13.96 13.04
CA GLY A 296 1.13 14.90 13.15
C GLY A 296 -0.01 14.41 14.06
N MET A 297 -0.07 13.10 14.31
CA MET A 297 -1.13 12.50 15.11
C MET A 297 -1.01 12.85 16.59
N LYS A 298 -2.11 13.34 17.17
CA LYS A 298 -2.24 13.59 18.62
C LYS A 298 -2.70 12.35 19.39
N VAL A 299 -3.17 11.35 18.68
CA VAL A 299 -3.64 10.07 19.22
C VAL A 299 -2.95 8.92 18.50
N LYS A 300 -2.80 7.80 19.19
CA LYS A 300 -2.24 6.57 18.64
C LYS A 300 -3.30 5.48 18.63
N ARG A 301 -3.12 4.51 17.75
CA ARG A 301 -3.98 3.32 17.68
C ARG A 301 -3.12 2.07 17.68
N ASP A 302 -3.47 1.13 18.56
CA ASP A 302 -2.82 -0.18 18.59
C ASP A 302 -3.49 -1.18 17.63
N ALA A 303 -2.91 -2.37 17.49
CA ALA A 303 -3.43 -3.43 16.63
C ALA A 303 -4.83 -3.95 17.07
N ALA A 304 -5.23 -3.72 18.31
CA ALA A 304 -6.57 -4.04 18.81
C ALA A 304 -7.58 -2.91 18.53
N GLY A 305 -7.14 -1.79 17.93
CA GLY A 305 -7.96 -0.64 17.62
C GLY A 305 -8.15 0.34 18.79
N ASN A 306 -7.46 0.13 19.93
CA ASN A 306 -7.57 1.04 21.08
C ASN A 306 -6.85 2.35 20.77
N ILE A 307 -7.49 3.46 21.18
CA ILE A 307 -6.91 4.81 21.04
C ILE A 307 -6.23 5.18 22.35
N THR A 308 -5.01 5.70 22.25
CA THR A 308 -4.25 6.29 23.37
C THR A 308 -3.73 7.67 22.96
N GLU A 309 -3.48 8.53 23.92
CA GLU A 309 -2.83 9.84 23.74
C GLU A 309 -1.30 9.71 23.63
#